data_4c4ed6a72c75b9d699f3721f762acdb4
#
_entry.id   4c4ed6a72c75b9d699f3721f762acdb4
#
_cell.length_a   1.000
_cell.length_b   1.000
_cell.length_c   1.000
_cell.angle_alpha   90.00
_cell.angle_beta   90.00
_cell.angle_gamma   90.00
#
_symmetry.space_group_name_H-M   'P 1'
#
loop_
_entity.id
_entity.type
_entity.pdbx_description
1 polymer ?
#
loop_
_entity_poly.entity_id
_entity_poly.type
_entity_poly.pdbx_seq_one_letter_code
_entity_poly.pdbx_strand_id
1 'polypeptide(L)'
;MIRVSYIVFVLILFSFHQSYSQQKTPLKVGDMMPDIKIEKIFNDPKRSAVISDYKDKLLILDFGFTSCTACVEALPRMNNLQKEFNQKIKIFWITNESEAILKTFWQHNRLTKNLTLPVIVEDRKLNDLFKHKSDPHEVWIYKGKIIAITQPEYVDAGNIKKVLSGDVVNWPVKNDYYVFNPSLEPLFRPDSNQIDIASTSLKYAAVSDYKNGVSTGAEVVKDAKRKTIRTYITNQSIYNSYVNKLMDVVNADSLIKPSSLLPEPNQIVWNVIDRSKYIYEPGSGYMEDWKRKHYICFESLYPDTGQNDKTIAKKCIDDLNRLFGLHIAWERRKEKVFVLIRTTQEDRLKSKKTLTSFYDERIVTKGSLHQLRDIGLGTFVAKMNKERNNPYIFDGSNYQGKVDMDLNFPSWTAIEAIRKALKPYGLDLKEEEKLVDKLVFSEVDDVRIVDTKMISEIEKKIAAQKDLKSPSPEENNLFMMANKTKKGVVVLPSGLQYQIMKQGNGPKPELNSKVGVNYIGTLVNGKIFDSSMLGGKPFIKSIRDLIKGWQEALLLMPVGSKWKIYVPANLAYAEHTANHTIPPNSNLIFELELLKILK
;
A
#
# COMPACT_ATOMS: atom_id res chain seq x y z
N MET A 1 -9.67 51.30 64.52
CA MET A 1 -10.02 51.58 63.08
C MET A 1 -8.97 51.20 62.08
N ILE A 2 -7.83 50.64 62.46
CA ILE A 2 -6.73 50.29 61.49
C ILE A 2 -6.75 48.82 61.02
N ARG A 3 -7.49 47.93 61.69
CA ARG A 3 -7.53 46.48 61.34
C ARG A 3 -8.59 46.07 60.28
N VAL A 4 -9.56 46.92 59.98
CA VAL A 4 -10.60 46.64 58.99
C VAL A 4 -10.15 47.05 57.56
N SER A 5 -9.30 48.05 57.43
CA SER A 5 -8.76 48.50 56.12
C SER A 5 -7.83 47.49 55.46
N TYR A 6 -7.07 46.68 56.20
CA TYR A 6 -6.15 45.69 55.65
C TYR A 6 -6.84 44.47 55.06
N ILE A 7 -7.98 44.08 55.65
CA ILE A 7 -8.75 42.91 55.17
C ILE A 7 -9.47 43.22 53.83
N VAL A 8 -9.96 44.45 53.68
CA VAL A 8 -10.60 44.89 52.42
C VAL A 8 -9.58 45.05 51.31
N PHE A 9 -8.34 45.48 51.60
CA PHE A 9 -7.28 45.62 50.60
C PHE A 9 -6.70 44.26 50.16
N VAL A 10 -6.65 43.26 51.04
CA VAL A 10 -6.23 41.90 50.71
C VAL A 10 -7.32 41.15 49.91
N LEU A 11 -8.59 41.41 50.17
CA LEU A 11 -9.71 40.84 49.39
C LEU A 11 -9.83 41.46 47.97
N ILE A 12 -9.48 42.73 47.80
CA ILE A 12 -9.43 43.38 46.48
C ILE A 12 -8.21 42.92 45.67
N LEU A 13 -7.06 42.61 46.31
CA LEU A 13 -5.89 42.04 45.61
C LEU A 13 -6.09 40.59 45.21
N PHE A 14 -6.95 39.82 45.89
CA PHE A 14 -7.30 38.43 45.49
C PHE A 14 -8.32 38.37 44.35
N SER A 15 -9.11 39.40 44.12
CA SER A 15 -10.07 39.45 43.00
C SER A 15 -9.46 39.90 41.67
N PHE A 16 -8.21 40.33 41.64
CA PHE A 16 -7.52 40.73 40.41
C PHE A 16 -6.60 39.65 39.82
N HIS A 17 -6.54 38.44 40.41
CA HIS A 17 -5.65 37.38 39.94
C HIS A 17 -6.35 36.20 39.26
N GLN A 18 -7.61 36.35 38.82
CA GLN A 18 -8.29 35.32 38.00
C GLN A 18 -8.63 35.81 36.60
N SER A 19 -7.72 36.46 35.95
CA SER A 19 -7.78 36.67 34.51
C SER A 19 -6.54 36.05 33.81
N TYR A 20 -6.13 34.87 34.24
CA TYR A 20 -5.37 34.01 33.37
C TYR A 20 -6.33 33.52 32.29
N SER A 21 -6.15 34.02 31.08
CA SER A 21 -6.73 33.46 29.87
C SER A 21 -6.69 31.93 29.99
N GLN A 22 -7.85 31.30 30.22
CA GLN A 22 -7.97 29.87 30.05
C GLN A 22 -7.64 29.58 28.60
N GLN A 23 -6.43 29.09 28.37
CA GLN A 23 -6.03 28.55 27.10
C GLN A 23 -7.02 27.42 26.81
N LYS A 24 -8.06 27.71 26.00
CA LYS A 24 -9.10 26.73 25.67
C LYS A 24 -8.40 25.51 25.10
N THR A 25 -8.52 24.37 25.77
CA THR A 25 -8.01 23.10 25.25
C THR A 25 -8.65 22.84 23.88
N PRO A 26 -7.87 22.45 22.89
CA PRO A 26 -8.40 22.11 21.57
C PRO A 26 -9.50 21.06 21.69
N LEU A 27 -10.56 21.23 20.92
CA LEU A 27 -11.68 20.28 20.88
C LEU A 27 -11.26 18.99 20.18
N LYS A 28 -11.84 17.87 20.62
CA LYS A 28 -11.56 16.53 20.12
C LYS A 28 -12.84 15.78 19.77
N VAL A 29 -12.70 14.65 19.10
CA VAL A 29 -13.82 13.75 18.82
C VAL A 29 -14.49 13.34 20.14
N GLY A 30 -15.79 13.48 20.18
CA GLY A 30 -16.63 13.23 21.36
C GLY A 30 -17.07 14.48 22.11
N ASP A 31 -16.38 15.60 21.95
CA ASP A 31 -16.73 16.86 22.60
C ASP A 31 -18.00 17.48 21.98
N MET A 32 -18.70 18.29 22.77
CA MET A 32 -19.80 19.11 22.27
C MET A 32 -19.26 20.37 21.61
N MET A 33 -19.78 20.68 20.43
CA MET A 33 -19.43 21.90 19.72
C MET A 33 -20.01 23.12 20.44
N PRO A 34 -19.18 24.08 20.89
CA PRO A 34 -19.71 25.31 21.49
C PRO A 34 -20.45 26.16 20.46
N ASP A 35 -21.39 26.94 20.95
CA ASP A 35 -22.13 27.87 20.08
C ASP A 35 -21.28 29.11 19.77
N ILE A 36 -20.80 29.18 18.52
CA ILE A 36 -19.88 30.20 18.06
C ILE A 36 -20.55 31.04 16.97
N LYS A 37 -20.40 32.37 17.11
CA LYS A 37 -20.78 33.31 16.07
C LYS A 37 -19.71 33.35 15.00
N ILE A 38 -20.13 33.04 13.77
CA ILE A 38 -19.40 33.20 12.52
C ILE A 38 -19.67 34.61 12.01
N GLU A 39 -18.60 35.42 11.95
CA GLU A 39 -18.75 36.86 11.66
C GLU A 39 -18.83 37.17 10.16
N LYS A 40 -18.11 36.41 9.33
CA LYS A 40 -17.97 36.70 7.91
C LYS A 40 -18.07 35.42 7.08
N ILE A 41 -19.07 35.38 6.18
CA ILE A 41 -19.25 34.27 5.23
C ILE A 41 -19.27 34.84 3.82
N PHE A 42 -18.35 34.37 3.01
CA PHE A 42 -18.33 34.60 1.56
C PHE A 42 -19.17 33.55 0.85
N ASN A 43 -19.79 33.86 -0.28
CA ASN A 43 -20.67 32.97 -1.06
C ASN A 43 -21.92 32.45 -0.31
N ASP A 44 -22.40 33.15 0.70
CA ASP A 44 -23.65 32.80 1.36
C ASP A 44 -24.54 34.08 1.47
N PRO A 45 -25.85 33.99 1.20
CA PRO A 45 -26.76 35.11 1.41
C PRO A 45 -26.75 35.65 2.83
N LYS A 46 -26.56 34.75 3.82
CA LYS A 46 -26.33 35.11 5.19
C LYS A 46 -24.84 35.38 5.36
N ARG A 47 -24.47 36.63 5.53
CA ARG A 47 -23.08 37.05 5.70
C ARG A 47 -22.48 36.69 7.06
N SER A 48 -23.32 36.25 7.99
CA SER A 48 -22.95 35.75 9.33
C SER A 48 -23.93 34.68 9.79
N ALA A 49 -23.53 33.83 10.72
CA ALA A 49 -24.33 32.74 11.26
C ALA A 49 -23.89 32.40 12.70
N VAL A 50 -24.63 31.55 13.36
CA VAL A 50 -24.25 30.91 14.62
C VAL A 50 -24.17 29.41 14.38
N ILE A 51 -23.23 28.70 15.02
CA ILE A 51 -23.07 27.25 14.81
C ILE A 51 -24.35 26.49 15.13
N SER A 52 -25.12 26.92 16.14
CA SER A 52 -26.40 26.31 16.51
C SER A 52 -27.47 26.41 15.40
N ASP A 53 -27.33 27.29 14.42
CA ASP A 53 -28.23 27.35 13.25
C ASP A 53 -28.20 26.06 12.41
N TYR A 54 -27.19 25.22 12.61
CA TYR A 54 -26.94 23.99 11.87
C TYR A 54 -27.08 22.71 12.70
N LYS A 55 -27.64 22.81 13.94
CA LYS A 55 -27.76 21.66 14.85
C LYS A 55 -28.54 20.47 14.30
N ASP A 56 -29.49 20.73 13.38
CA ASP A 56 -30.32 19.70 12.77
C ASP A 56 -29.71 19.14 11.47
N LYS A 57 -28.48 19.56 11.12
CA LYS A 57 -27.75 19.15 9.94
C LYS A 57 -26.44 18.46 10.31
N LEU A 58 -25.91 17.69 9.38
CA LEU A 58 -24.50 17.34 9.45
C LEU A 58 -23.69 18.56 8.99
N LEU A 59 -22.93 19.14 9.91
CA LEU A 59 -22.03 20.25 9.65
C LEU A 59 -20.61 19.72 9.43
N ILE A 60 -19.99 20.09 8.32
CA ILE A 60 -18.60 19.77 7.99
C ILE A 60 -17.82 21.07 7.87
N LEU A 61 -16.77 21.20 8.65
CA LEU A 61 -15.84 22.30 8.65
C LEU A 61 -14.56 21.83 7.96
N ASP A 62 -14.25 22.37 6.80
CA ASP A 62 -13.09 22.03 5.96
C ASP A 62 -12.10 23.20 5.98
N PHE A 63 -10.98 23.02 6.68
CA PHE A 63 -9.95 24.05 6.86
C PHE A 63 -8.94 24.01 5.72
N GLY A 64 -8.60 25.21 5.22
CA GLY A 64 -7.64 25.32 4.13
C GLY A 64 -7.31 26.77 3.76
N PHE A 65 -6.47 26.94 2.76
CA PHE A 65 -6.07 28.26 2.24
C PHE A 65 -5.77 28.19 0.73
N THR A 66 -5.75 29.35 0.07
CA THR A 66 -5.71 29.44 -1.40
C THR A 66 -4.42 28.88 -2.02
N SER A 67 -3.31 28.84 -1.29
CA SER A 67 -2.04 28.24 -1.75
C SER A 67 -1.92 26.75 -1.47
N CYS A 68 -2.91 26.13 -0.79
CA CYS A 68 -2.97 24.69 -0.56
C CYS A 68 -3.60 23.98 -1.78
N THR A 69 -2.81 23.37 -2.64
CA THR A 69 -3.29 22.69 -3.86
C THR A 69 -4.32 21.61 -3.55
N ALA A 70 -4.07 20.74 -2.57
CA ALA A 70 -4.97 19.66 -2.18
C ALA A 70 -6.31 20.19 -1.64
N CYS A 71 -6.29 21.29 -0.89
CA CYS A 71 -7.49 21.94 -0.39
C CYS A 71 -8.35 22.46 -1.56
N VAL A 72 -7.71 23.17 -2.51
CA VAL A 72 -8.40 23.77 -3.67
C VAL A 72 -8.96 22.69 -4.61
N GLU A 73 -8.23 21.60 -4.83
CA GLU A 73 -8.69 20.46 -5.65
C GLU A 73 -9.89 19.73 -5.04
N ALA A 74 -10.08 19.78 -3.71
CA ALA A 74 -11.24 19.19 -3.04
C ALA A 74 -12.53 20.01 -3.18
N LEU A 75 -12.44 21.34 -3.37
CA LEU A 75 -13.60 22.24 -3.36
C LEU A 75 -14.72 21.89 -4.37
N PRO A 76 -14.44 21.50 -5.63
CA PRO A 76 -15.51 21.09 -6.55
C PRO A 76 -16.33 19.91 -6.02
N ARG A 77 -15.67 18.92 -5.39
CA ARG A 77 -16.34 17.78 -4.77
C ARG A 77 -17.20 18.22 -3.59
N MET A 78 -16.65 19.04 -2.68
CA MET A 78 -17.39 19.59 -1.54
C MET A 78 -18.64 20.35 -1.99
N ASN A 79 -18.51 21.20 -3.01
CA ASN A 79 -19.63 21.93 -3.58
C ASN A 79 -20.71 21.02 -4.19
N ASN A 80 -20.33 19.94 -4.84
CA ASN A 80 -21.26 18.95 -5.40
C ASN A 80 -21.99 18.20 -4.28
N LEU A 81 -21.29 17.79 -3.24
CA LEU A 81 -21.88 17.14 -2.06
C LEU A 81 -22.86 18.08 -1.34
N GLN A 82 -22.50 19.37 -1.17
CA GLN A 82 -23.42 20.37 -0.62
C GLN A 82 -24.72 20.47 -1.44
N LYS A 83 -24.64 20.41 -2.77
CA LYS A 83 -25.82 20.42 -3.65
C LYS A 83 -26.62 19.12 -3.58
N GLU A 84 -25.95 17.96 -3.60
CA GLU A 84 -26.58 16.63 -3.54
C GLU A 84 -27.40 16.45 -2.25
N PHE A 85 -26.80 16.79 -1.12
CA PHE A 85 -27.44 16.60 0.19
C PHE A 85 -28.22 17.82 0.69
N ASN A 86 -28.04 18.97 0.05
CA ASN A 86 -28.76 20.24 0.25
C ASN A 86 -29.09 20.55 1.73
N GLN A 87 -30.37 20.41 2.11
CA GLN A 87 -30.84 20.78 3.47
C GLN A 87 -30.35 19.85 4.59
N LYS A 88 -29.86 18.67 4.27
CA LYS A 88 -29.42 17.68 5.26
C LYS A 88 -28.02 17.95 5.79
N ILE A 89 -27.19 18.67 5.04
CA ILE A 89 -25.82 18.99 5.43
C ILE A 89 -25.54 20.49 5.27
N LYS A 90 -24.47 20.94 5.91
CA LYS A 90 -23.83 22.23 5.63
C LYS A 90 -22.32 22.01 5.61
N ILE A 91 -21.67 22.40 4.53
CA ILE A 91 -20.23 22.39 4.40
C ILE A 91 -19.74 23.84 4.39
N PHE A 92 -18.78 24.18 5.22
CA PHE A 92 -18.04 25.44 5.17
C PHE A 92 -16.58 25.15 4.86
N TRP A 93 -16.06 25.84 3.86
CA TRP A 93 -14.61 25.98 3.75
C TRP A 93 -14.17 27.11 4.67
N ILE A 94 -13.07 26.92 5.44
CA ILE A 94 -12.64 27.84 6.48
C ILE A 94 -11.22 28.29 6.20
N THR A 95 -11.02 29.59 6.17
CA THR A 95 -9.69 30.17 5.96
C THR A 95 -9.46 31.39 6.86
N ASN A 96 -8.20 31.58 7.22
CA ASN A 96 -7.76 32.80 7.91
C ASN A 96 -7.43 33.96 6.95
N GLU A 97 -7.48 33.71 5.64
CA GLU A 97 -7.22 34.70 4.60
C GLU A 97 -8.33 35.77 4.55
N SER A 98 -7.98 36.95 4.09
CA SER A 98 -8.95 38.05 3.95
C SER A 98 -9.95 37.80 2.82
N GLU A 99 -11.16 38.35 2.97
CA GLU A 99 -12.19 38.28 1.92
C GLU A 99 -11.69 38.83 0.57
N ALA A 100 -10.82 39.83 0.57
CA ALA A 100 -10.26 40.42 -0.64
C ALA A 100 -9.36 39.44 -1.42
N ILE A 101 -8.47 38.74 -0.71
CA ILE A 101 -7.60 37.69 -1.30
C ILE A 101 -8.48 36.59 -1.87
N LEU A 102 -9.43 36.11 -1.06
CA LEU A 102 -10.32 35.02 -1.45
C LEU A 102 -11.17 35.37 -2.68
N LYS A 103 -11.76 36.55 -2.72
CA LYS A 103 -12.58 37.00 -3.85
C LYS A 103 -11.79 37.02 -5.15
N THR A 104 -10.57 37.57 -5.12
CA THR A 104 -9.68 37.59 -6.29
C THR A 104 -9.32 36.16 -6.74
N PHE A 105 -8.93 35.31 -5.80
CA PHE A 105 -8.62 33.91 -6.09
C PHE A 105 -9.82 33.19 -6.69
N TRP A 106 -11.01 33.31 -6.07
CA TRP A 106 -12.23 32.60 -6.46
C TRP A 106 -12.66 32.92 -7.89
N GLN A 107 -12.51 34.17 -8.30
CA GLN A 107 -12.89 34.65 -9.64
C GLN A 107 -11.93 34.15 -10.74
N HIS A 108 -10.63 34.02 -10.44
CA HIS A 108 -9.61 33.73 -11.45
C HIS A 108 -9.18 32.26 -11.49
N ASN A 109 -9.42 31.50 -10.42
CA ASN A 109 -9.05 30.09 -10.41
C ASN A 109 -10.08 29.24 -11.14
N ARG A 110 -9.61 28.37 -12.05
CA ARG A 110 -10.47 27.52 -12.90
C ARG A 110 -11.38 26.57 -12.11
N LEU A 111 -10.96 26.12 -10.92
CA LEU A 111 -11.70 25.17 -10.10
C LEU A 111 -12.77 25.84 -9.24
N THR A 112 -12.61 27.12 -8.89
CA THR A 112 -13.48 27.80 -7.93
C THR A 112 -14.48 28.78 -8.53
N LYS A 113 -14.19 29.37 -9.70
CA LYS A 113 -14.98 30.47 -10.30
C LYS A 113 -16.49 30.24 -10.43
N ASN A 114 -16.95 28.99 -10.48
CA ASN A 114 -18.35 28.62 -10.60
C ASN A 114 -18.90 27.94 -9.34
N LEU A 115 -18.15 27.90 -8.24
CA LEU A 115 -18.59 27.28 -7.00
C LEU A 115 -19.41 28.25 -6.16
N THR A 116 -20.42 27.69 -5.51
CA THR A 116 -21.32 28.41 -4.57
C THR A 116 -21.10 27.95 -3.13
N LEU A 117 -20.01 27.21 -2.87
CA LEU A 117 -19.68 26.73 -1.53
C LEU A 117 -19.45 27.93 -0.61
N PRO A 118 -20.08 28.00 0.57
CA PRO A 118 -19.88 29.08 1.52
C PRO A 118 -18.50 28.95 2.18
N VAL A 119 -17.84 30.10 2.34
CA VAL A 119 -16.51 30.19 2.91
C VAL A 119 -16.50 31.10 4.13
N ILE A 120 -16.04 30.60 5.26
CA ILE A 120 -15.77 31.42 6.45
C ILE A 120 -14.39 32.04 6.26
N VAL A 121 -14.34 33.36 6.21
CA VAL A 121 -13.12 34.12 5.96
C VAL A 121 -12.62 34.84 7.24
N GLU A 122 -11.32 35.13 7.27
CA GLU A 122 -10.67 35.82 8.39
C GLU A 122 -10.90 35.10 9.74
N ASP A 123 -11.10 33.76 9.70
CA ASP A 123 -11.37 33.00 10.90
C ASP A 123 -10.11 32.86 11.78
N ARG A 124 -10.34 33.01 13.08
CA ARG A 124 -9.38 32.65 14.14
C ARG A 124 -10.00 31.75 15.19
N LYS A 125 -11.31 31.90 15.42
CA LYS A 125 -12.02 31.22 16.50
C LYS A 125 -12.10 29.72 16.30
N LEU A 126 -12.47 29.28 15.08
CA LEU A 126 -12.55 27.86 14.74
C LEU A 126 -11.15 27.25 14.63
N ASN A 127 -10.18 27.98 14.05
CA ASN A 127 -8.79 27.56 14.00
C ASN A 127 -8.17 27.38 15.41
N ASP A 128 -8.52 28.21 16.39
CA ASP A 128 -8.06 28.07 17.77
C ASP A 128 -8.68 26.87 18.48
N LEU A 129 -9.90 26.48 18.12
CA LEU A 129 -10.59 25.33 18.70
C LEU A 129 -10.18 24.01 18.07
N PHE A 130 -9.90 24.01 16.78
CA PHE A 130 -9.46 22.85 16.00
C PHE A 130 -8.03 23.04 15.53
N LYS A 131 -7.10 23.13 16.48
CA LYS A 131 -5.69 23.31 16.17
C LYS A 131 -5.16 22.19 15.29
N HIS A 132 -4.50 22.54 14.21
CA HIS A 132 -3.85 21.63 13.27
C HIS A 132 -2.57 22.28 12.71
N LYS A 133 -1.71 21.51 12.08
CA LYS A 133 -0.45 21.97 11.47
C LYS A 133 -0.43 21.80 9.96
N SER A 134 -1.31 20.95 9.45
CA SER A 134 -1.38 20.63 8.03
C SER A 134 -2.81 20.69 7.53
N ASP A 135 -2.99 21.27 6.36
CA ASP A 135 -4.26 21.34 5.62
C ASP A 135 -4.21 20.39 4.41
N PRO A 136 -5.37 19.88 3.99
CA PRO A 136 -6.71 20.14 4.53
C PRO A 136 -6.99 19.39 5.86
N HIS A 137 -7.99 19.89 6.62
CA HIS A 137 -8.37 19.37 7.94
C HIS A 137 -9.89 19.45 8.10
N GLU A 138 -10.59 18.32 8.21
CA GLU A 138 -12.05 18.25 8.24
C GLU A 138 -12.57 17.88 9.60
N VAL A 139 -13.53 18.66 10.09
CA VAL A 139 -14.25 18.41 11.34
C VAL A 139 -15.71 18.13 11.04
N TRP A 140 -16.20 17.00 11.51
CA TRP A 140 -17.56 16.54 11.33
C TRP A 140 -18.36 16.74 12.61
N ILE A 141 -19.44 17.49 12.54
CA ILE A 141 -20.29 17.81 13.68
C ILE A 141 -21.71 17.36 13.35
N TYR A 142 -22.28 16.50 14.16
CA TYR A 142 -23.64 16.01 14.01
C TYR A 142 -24.39 16.04 15.32
N LYS A 143 -25.60 16.62 15.33
CA LYS A 143 -26.42 16.84 16.53
C LYS A 143 -25.62 17.55 17.64
N GLY A 144 -24.82 18.54 17.27
CA GLY A 144 -24.01 19.35 18.18
C GLY A 144 -22.77 18.67 18.73
N LYS A 145 -22.47 17.43 18.34
CA LYS A 145 -21.30 16.66 18.81
C LYS A 145 -20.27 16.52 17.70
N ILE A 146 -18.99 16.65 18.03
CA ILE A 146 -17.89 16.36 17.12
C ILE A 146 -17.78 14.85 17.01
N ILE A 147 -18.09 14.31 15.84
CA ILE A 147 -18.13 12.87 15.58
C ILE A 147 -16.87 12.34 14.89
N ALA A 148 -16.15 13.20 14.17
CA ALA A 148 -14.91 12.84 13.52
C ALA A 148 -14.04 14.07 13.23
N ILE A 149 -12.71 13.86 13.11
CA ILE A 149 -11.72 14.80 12.58
C ILE A 149 -10.86 13.99 11.61
N THR A 150 -10.93 14.31 10.29
CA THR A 150 -10.44 13.42 9.24
C THR A 150 -9.56 14.11 8.20
N GLN A 151 -9.02 13.33 7.29
CA GLN A 151 -8.48 13.79 6.00
C GLN A 151 -9.65 14.03 5.00
N PRO A 152 -9.46 14.86 3.95
CA PRO A 152 -10.50 15.28 3.02
C PRO A 152 -11.15 14.13 2.23
N GLU A 153 -10.44 13.05 2.01
CA GLU A 153 -10.92 11.88 1.28
C GLU A 153 -12.13 11.20 1.92
N TYR A 154 -12.29 11.36 3.25
CA TYR A 154 -13.46 10.83 3.96
C TYR A 154 -14.75 11.59 3.65
N VAL A 155 -14.67 12.84 3.14
CA VAL A 155 -15.85 13.62 2.81
C VAL A 155 -16.39 13.17 1.45
N ASP A 156 -17.20 12.12 1.45
CA ASP A 156 -17.87 11.57 0.27
C ASP A 156 -19.35 11.26 0.54
N ALA A 157 -20.09 10.97 -0.52
CA ALA A 157 -21.52 10.71 -0.44
C ALA A 157 -21.86 9.45 0.40
N GLY A 158 -21.02 8.42 0.38
CA GLY A 158 -21.20 7.18 1.14
C GLY A 158 -21.10 7.43 2.63
N ASN A 159 -20.05 8.14 3.07
CA ASN A 159 -19.83 8.48 4.47
C ASN A 159 -20.85 9.49 5.00
N ILE A 160 -21.26 10.48 4.20
CA ILE A 160 -22.35 11.38 4.55
C ILE A 160 -23.65 10.59 4.79
N LYS A 161 -24.00 9.64 3.91
CA LYS A 161 -25.17 8.78 4.07
C LYS A 161 -25.10 7.97 5.37
N LYS A 162 -23.96 7.38 5.70
CA LYS A 162 -23.74 6.63 6.96
C LYS A 162 -24.03 7.50 8.18
N VAL A 163 -23.48 8.72 8.23
CA VAL A 163 -23.73 9.63 9.36
C VAL A 163 -25.21 10.02 9.44
N LEU A 164 -25.84 10.33 8.31
CA LEU A 164 -27.25 10.73 8.25
C LEU A 164 -28.21 9.57 8.61
N SER A 165 -27.82 8.30 8.38
CA SER A 165 -28.57 7.12 8.82
C SER A 165 -28.44 6.84 10.31
N GLY A 166 -27.52 7.52 11.00
CA GLY A 166 -27.27 7.34 12.43
C GLY A 166 -26.23 6.27 12.76
N ASP A 167 -25.51 5.78 11.76
CA ASP A 167 -24.43 4.81 11.97
C ASP A 167 -23.30 5.42 12.80
N VAL A 168 -22.78 4.65 13.73
CA VAL A 168 -21.59 5.05 14.48
C VAL A 168 -20.38 4.95 13.57
N VAL A 169 -19.69 6.07 13.40
CA VAL A 169 -18.45 6.12 12.60
C VAL A 169 -17.23 6.04 13.54
N ASN A 170 -16.27 5.22 13.17
CA ASN A 170 -14.99 5.07 13.86
C ASN A 170 -13.85 5.25 12.85
N TRP A 171 -13.78 6.46 12.28
CA TRP A 171 -12.73 6.80 11.35
C TRP A 171 -11.43 7.20 12.08
N PRO A 172 -10.28 7.02 11.42
CA PRO A 172 -9.01 7.49 11.93
C PRO A 172 -9.03 8.99 12.21
N VAL A 173 -8.62 9.38 13.42
CA VAL A 173 -8.51 10.79 13.78
C VAL A 173 -7.23 11.37 13.19
N LYS A 174 -7.32 12.46 12.44
CA LYS A 174 -6.16 13.25 12.00
C LYS A 174 -5.51 13.92 13.22
N ASN A 175 -4.26 13.61 13.49
CA ASN A 175 -3.51 14.15 14.64
C ASN A 175 -2.13 14.69 14.19
N ASP A 176 -2.00 16.00 14.18
CA ASP A 176 -0.79 16.71 13.75
C ASP A 176 0.18 17.03 14.91
N TYR A 177 -0.17 16.69 16.15
CA TYR A 177 0.55 17.16 17.34
C TYR A 177 1.30 16.09 18.14
N TYR A 178 1.27 14.85 17.67
CA TYR A 178 2.11 13.84 18.29
C TYR A 178 3.59 14.13 17.98
N VAL A 179 4.38 14.33 19.04
CA VAL A 179 5.81 14.63 18.91
C VAL A 179 6.59 13.38 19.33
N PHE A 180 7.03 12.61 18.37
CA PHE A 180 8.00 11.54 18.55
C PHE A 180 9.21 11.85 17.65
N ASN A 181 10.39 11.93 18.26
CA ASN A 181 11.63 12.14 17.51
C ASN A 181 12.43 10.83 17.45
N PRO A 182 12.32 10.08 16.35
CA PRO A 182 13.01 8.80 16.23
C PRO A 182 14.53 8.94 16.16
N SER A 183 15.07 10.13 15.86
CA SER A 183 16.52 10.36 15.91
C SER A 183 17.04 10.37 17.35
N LEU A 184 16.22 10.81 18.31
CA LEU A 184 16.58 10.89 19.73
C LEU A 184 16.16 9.66 20.52
N GLU A 185 15.03 9.05 20.18
CA GLU A 185 14.42 7.99 20.95
C GLU A 185 14.24 6.71 20.12
N PRO A 186 14.52 5.51 20.68
CA PRO A 186 14.24 4.25 19.99
C PRO A 186 12.74 4.00 19.87
N LEU A 187 12.31 3.41 18.74
CA LEU A 187 10.92 3.01 18.48
C LEU A 187 10.44 1.87 19.38
N PHE A 188 11.36 0.97 19.69
CA PHE A 188 11.09 -0.20 20.52
C PHE A 188 11.88 -0.04 21.82
N ARG A 189 11.15 0.25 22.90
CA ARG A 189 11.73 0.31 24.24
C ARG A 189 11.39 -1.00 24.94
N PRO A 190 12.41 -1.73 25.47
CA PRO A 190 12.15 -2.76 26.45
C PRO A 190 11.51 -2.09 27.68
N ASP A 191 10.58 -2.76 28.33
CA ASP A 191 9.97 -2.25 29.57
C ASP A 191 11.07 -1.84 30.55
N SER A 192 10.97 -0.63 31.07
CA SER A 192 12.03 0.12 31.74
C SER A 192 12.59 -0.49 33.04
N ASN A 193 12.04 -1.62 33.48
CA ASN A 193 12.38 -2.18 34.78
C ASN A 193 13.37 -3.36 34.76
N GLN A 194 13.81 -3.86 33.61
CA GLN A 194 14.60 -5.09 33.58
C GLN A 194 15.79 -5.14 32.61
N ILE A 195 16.00 -4.18 31.71
CA ILE A 195 17.11 -4.21 30.75
C ILE A 195 17.85 -2.89 30.76
N ASP A 196 19.11 -2.93 31.19
CA ASP A 196 20.03 -1.81 30.99
C ASP A 196 20.36 -1.69 29.50
N ILE A 197 19.69 -0.74 28.82
CA ILE A 197 19.91 -0.43 27.40
C ILE A 197 21.33 0.12 27.14
N ALA A 198 22.08 0.45 28.19
CA ALA A 198 23.48 0.84 28.10
C ALA A 198 24.43 -0.33 27.77
N SER A 199 23.93 -1.57 27.78
CA SER A 199 24.72 -2.75 27.41
C SER A 199 25.08 -2.70 25.92
N THR A 200 26.38 -2.64 25.63
CA THR A 200 26.97 -2.67 24.28
C THR A 200 26.70 -3.97 23.52
N SER A 201 26.08 -4.96 24.15
CA SER A 201 25.79 -6.29 23.59
C SER A 201 24.40 -6.41 22.94
N LEU A 202 23.50 -5.42 23.11
CA LEU A 202 22.16 -5.48 22.54
C LEU A 202 22.20 -5.37 21.02
N LYS A 203 21.62 -6.37 20.34
CA LYS A 203 21.45 -6.41 18.90
C LYS A 203 20.04 -6.85 18.60
N TYR A 204 19.34 -6.13 17.75
CA TYR A 204 18.00 -6.53 17.31
C TYR A 204 17.66 -5.96 15.93
N ALA A 205 16.70 -6.56 15.29
CA ALA A 205 15.93 -5.97 14.21
C ALA A 205 14.46 -6.33 14.45
N ALA A 206 13.60 -5.33 14.44
CA ALA A 206 12.20 -5.47 14.77
C ALA A 206 11.33 -4.64 13.82
N VAL A 207 10.08 -5.08 13.62
CA VAL A 207 9.08 -4.40 12.82
C VAL A 207 7.79 -4.31 13.63
N SER A 208 7.05 -3.23 13.43
CA SER A 208 5.67 -3.10 13.90
C SER A 208 4.80 -2.50 12.80
N ASP A 209 3.51 -2.58 12.98
CA ASP A 209 2.53 -1.90 12.13
C ASP A 209 2.65 -0.38 12.26
N TYR A 210 1.84 0.31 11.45
CA TYR A 210 1.69 1.76 11.47
C TYR A 210 1.53 2.31 12.90
N LYS A 211 2.29 3.35 13.22
CA LYS A 211 2.21 4.05 14.50
C LYS A 211 1.55 5.41 14.33
N ASN A 212 0.34 5.54 14.89
CA ASN A 212 -0.38 6.81 14.82
C ASN A 212 0.42 7.95 15.49
N GLY A 213 0.50 9.08 14.80
CA GLY A 213 1.21 10.26 15.31
C GLY A 213 2.73 10.26 15.12
N VAL A 214 3.31 9.17 14.60
CA VAL A 214 4.73 9.13 14.22
C VAL A 214 4.87 9.62 12.79
N SER A 215 5.76 10.58 12.55
CA SER A 215 6.05 11.08 11.21
C SER A 215 6.73 10.02 10.34
N THR A 216 6.46 10.06 9.04
CA THR A 216 7.20 9.26 8.06
C THR A 216 8.66 9.69 7.99
N GLY A 217 9.58 8.73 8.05
CA GLY A 217 11.02 9.01 8.00
C GLY A 217 11.87 7.75 7.87
N ALA A 218 13.15 7.93 7.61
CA ALA A 218 14.16 6.87 7.66
C ALA A 218 15.54 7.51 7.84
N GLU A 219 16.33 6.97 8.77
CA GLU A 219 17.66 7.51 9.06
C GLU A 219 18.56 6.43 9.67
N VAL A 220 19.87 6.68 9.62
CA VAL A 220 20.91 5.92 10.31
C VAL A 220 21.52 6.79 11.39
N VAL A 221 21.36 6.42 12.64
CA VAL A 221 21.90 7.15 13.82
C VAL A 221 23.10 6.38 14.35
N LYS A 222 24.28 7.03 14.35
CA LYS A 222 25.51 6.49 14.93
C LYS A 222 25.72 7.11 16.32
N ASP A 223 25.71 6.26 17.34
CA ASP A 223 25.99 6.66 18.73
C ASP A 223 27.44 6.33 19.07
N ALA A 224 28.31 7.34 19.00
CA ALA A 224 29.74 7.20 19.28
C ALA A 224 30.02 6.80 20.75
N LYS A 225 29.16 7.21 21.70
CA LYS A 225 29.31 6.90 23.12
C LYS A 225 29.02 5.44 23.41
N ARG A 226 27.93 4.91 22.81
CA ARG A 226 27.52 3.50 22.97
C ARG A 226 28.16 2.58 21.94
N LYS A 227 28.88 3.13 20.96
CA LYS A 227 29.45 2.39 19.82
C LYS A 227 28.40 1.53 19.12
N THR A 228 27.25 2.14 18.80
CA THR A 228 26.15 1.45 18.14
C THR A 228 25.66 2.22 16.91
N ILE A 229 25.13 1.48 15.96
CA ILE A 229 24.42 1.99 14.79
C ILE A 229 22.97 1.57 14.91
N ARG A 230 22.07 2.54 14.88
CA ARG A 230 20.63 2.35 14.87
C ARG A 230 20.07 2.82 13.52
N THR A 231 19.46 1.91 12.78
CA THR A 231 18.71 2.24 11.56
C THR A 231 17.24 2.18 11.86
N TYR A 232 16.49 3.24 11.54
CA TYR A 232 15.05 3.23 11.69
C TYR A 232 14.34 3.64 10.41
N ILE A 233 13.12 3.13 10.26
CA ILE A 233 12.14 3.50 9.24
C ILE A 233 10.82 3.68 9.97
N THR A 234 10.14 4.81 9.78
CA THR A 234 8.87 5.11 10.43
C THR A 234 7.78 5.33 9.41
N ASN A 235 6.65 4.67 9.61
CA ASN A 235 5.43 4.82 8.83
C ASN A 235 5.69 4.93 7.31
N GLN A 236 6.27 3.88 6.73
CA GLN A 236 6.48 3.76 5.28
C GLN A 236 5.87 2.45 4.77
N SER A 237 5.47 2.45 3.49
CA SER A 237 5.13 1.19 2.83
C SER A 237 6.35 0.26 2.79
N ILE A 238 6.11 -1.04 2.76
CA ILE A 238 7.18 -2.03 2.61
C ILE A 238 8.01 -1.69 1.35
N TYR A 239 7.36 -1.34 0.24
CA TYR A 239 8.04 -0.93 -0.99
C TYR A 239 9.02 0.23 -0.77
N ASN A 240 8.56 1.34 -0.18
CA ASN A 240 9.42 2.51 0.05
C ASN A 240 10.57 2.21 1.01
N SER A 241 10.33 1.35 2.02
CA SER A 241 11.35 0.93 2.98
C SER A 241 12.54 0.25 2.31
N TYR A 242 12.29 -0.52 1.24
CA TYR A 242 13.35 -1.17 0.46
C TYR A 242 14.00 -0.23 -0.55
N VAL A 243 13.19 0.49 -1.33
CA VAL A 243 13.71 1.30 -2.44
C VAL A 243 14.74 2.30 -1.96
N ASN A 244 14.47 3.00 -0.87
CA ASN A 244 15.40 3.96 -0.28
C ASN A 244 16.75 3.33 0.09
N LYS A 245 16.75 2.10 0.61
CA LYS A 245 17.98 1.38 1.00
C LYS A 245 18.68 0.68 -0.17
N LEU A 246 17.92 0.23 -1.15
CA LEU A 246 18.50 -0.39 -2.35
C LEU A 246 19.29 0.61 -3.19
N MET A 247 18.90 1.89 -3.20
CA MET A 247 19.68 2.93 -3.88
C MET A 247 21.06 3.12 -3.25
N ASP A 248 21.19 2.95 -1.94
CA ASP A 248 22.49 3.03 -1.22
C ASP A 248 23.44 1.86 -1.59
N VAL A 249 22.93 0.77 -2.18
CA VAL A 249 23.72 -0.41 -2.55
C VAL A 249 23.89 -0.63 -4.05
N VAL A 250 23.31 0.23 -4.89
CA VAL A 250 23.49 0.15 -6.36
C VAL A 250 24.97 0.25 -6.73
N ASN A 251 25.42 -0.63 -7.62
CA ASN A 251 26.79 -0.65 -8.10
C ASN A 251 27.04 0.39 -9.17
N ALA A 252 28.32 0.79 -9.35
CA ALA A 252 28.73 1.75 -10.37
C ALA A 252 28.41 1.28 -11.82
N ASP A 253 28.35 -0.04 -12.04
CA ASP A 253 28.02 -0.65 -13.36
C ASP A 253 26.52 -0.79 -13.61
N SER A 254 25.67 -0.29 -12.69
CA SER A 254 24.23 -0.34 -12.88
C SER A 254 23.81 0.54 -14.05
N LEU A 255 22.86 0.04 -14.86
CA LEU A 255 22.21 0.83 -15.93
C LEU A 255 21.31 1.93 -15.38
N ILE A 256 21.02 1.89 -14.07
CA ILE A 256 20.26 2.93 -13.38
C ILE A 256 21.18 4.14 -13.20
N LYS A 257 20.79 5.26 -13.79
CA LYS A 257 21.50 6.53 -13.58
C LYS A 257 21.28 6.99 -12.14
N PRO A 258 22.33 7.43 -11.43
CA PRO A 258 22.20 7.95 -10.04
C PRO A 258 21.19 9.11 -9.89
N SER A 259 20.82 9.79 -10.97
CA SER A 259 19.82 10.85 -11.00
C SER A 259 18.37 10.37 -10.94
N SER A 260 18.09 9.09 -11.20
CA SER A 260 16.77 8.49 -10.97
C SER A 260 16.77 7.89 -9.56
N LEU A 261 16.29 8.64 -8.59
CA LEU A 261 16.24 8.23 -7.18
C LEU A 261 15.34 7.01 -6.93
N LEU A 262 14.48 6.64 -7.88
CA LEU A 262 13.51 5.55 -7.74
C LEU A 262 13.43 4.77 -9.05
N PRO A 263 13.20 3.43 -9.00
CA PRO A 263 12.92 2.66 -10.21
C PRO A 263 11.61 3.12 -10.84
N GLU A 264 11.57 3.19 -12.16
CA GLU A 264 10.32 3.45 -12.87
C GLU A 264 9.36 2.25 -12.69
N PRO A 265 8.04 2.49 -12.64
CA PRO A 265 7.06 1.42 -12.42
C PRO A 265 7.19 0.22 -13.36
N ASN A 266 7.61 0.43 -14.63
CA ASN A 266 7.86 -0.64 -15.58
C ASN A 266 9.22 -1.34 -15.43
N GLN A 267 10.06 -0.89 -14.49
CA GLN A 267 11.28 -1.60 -14.07
C GLN A 267 11.01 -2.58 -12.91
N ILE A 268 9.83 -2.54 -12.30
CA ILE A 268 9.53 -3.36 -11.13
C ILE A 268 8.84 -4.65 -11.55
N VAL A 269 9.40 -5.77 -11.13
CA VAL A 269 8.81 -7.11 -11.30
C VAL A 269 8.22 -7.57 -9.97
N TRP A 270 6.94 -7.86 -9.97
CA TRP A 270 6.21 -8.30 -8.80
C TRP A 270 5.95 -9.81 -8.84
N ASN A 271 6.76 -10.59 -8.14
CA ASN A 271 6.55 -12.01 -7.87
C ASN A 271 5.93 -12.18 -6.49
N VAL A 272 4.81 -11.50 -6.26
CA VAL A 272 4.10 -11.45 -4.98
C VAL A 272 2.65 -11.85 -5.18
N ILE A 273 2.03 -12.38 -4.12
CA ILE A 273 0.63 -12.84 -4.16
C ILE A 273 -0.33 -11.67 -4.33
N ASP A 274 -0.11 -10.64 -3.52
CA ASP A 274 -0.98 -9.47 -3.47
C ASP A 274 -0.13 -8.20 -3.40
N ARG A 275 0.01 -7.54 -4.55
CA ARG A 275 0.80 -6.31 -4.68
C ARG A 275 0.22 -5.14 -3.87
N SER A 276 -1.08 -5.15 -3.61
CA SER A 276 -1.72 -4.09 -2.84
C SER A 276 -1.22 -3.98 -1.40
N LYS A 277 -0.54 -5.00 -0.90
CA LYS A 277 0.14 -4.97 0.40
C LYS A 277 1.40 -4.09 0.41
N TYR A 278 2.01 -3.89 -0.74
CA TYR A 278 3.30 -3.22 -0.89
C TYR A 278 3.19 -1.80 -1.42
N ILE A 279 2.23 -1.55 -2.28
CA ILE A 279 2.01 -0.27 -2.93
C ILE A 279 0.52 0.05 -3.01
N TYR A 280 0.15 1.30 -2.73
CA TYR A 280 -1.23 1.76 -2.88
C TYR A 280 -1.64 1.77 -4.36
N GLU A 281 -2.83 1.25 -4.64
CA GLU A 281 -3.44 1.28 -5.96
C GLU A 281 -4.61 2.26 -5.98
N PRO A 282 -4.64 3.22 -6.92
CA PRO A 282 -5.78 4.10 -7.07
C PRO A 282 -7.09 3.30 -7.22
N GLY A 283 -8.11 3.67 -6.44
CA GLY A 283 -9.41 2.98 -6.44
C GLY A 283 -9.53 1.84 -5.43
N SER A 284 -8.49 1.48 -4.69
CA SER A 284 -8.54 0.44 -3.64
C SER A 284 -9.06 0.92 -2.27
N GLY A 285 -9.70 2.09 -2.23
CA GLY A 285 -10.20 2.70 -1.01
C GLY A 285 -9.44 3.97 -0.62
N TYR A 286 -9.57 4.39 0.63
CA TYR A 286 -8.89 5.59 1.10
C TYR A 286 -7.40 5.33 1.34
N MET A 287 -6.56 6.27 0.92
CA MET A 287 -5.11 6.21 1.09
C MET A 287 -4.73 6.10 2.58
N GLU A 288 -5.41 6.83 3.47
CA GLU A 288 -5.12 6.78 4.91
C GLU A 288 -5.47 5.43 5.54
N ASP A 289 -6.57 4.79 5.12
CA ASP A 289 -6.91 3.44 5.57
C ASP A 289 -5.87 2.42 5.09
N TRP A 290 -5.44 2.57 3.83
CA TRP A 290 -4.40 1.73 3.27
C TRP A 290 -3.06 1.91 4.01
N LYS A 291 -2.62 3.15 4.28
CA LYS A 291 -1.42 3.43 5.06
C LYS A 291 -1.48 2.78 6.44
N ARG A 292 -2.58 2.94 7.17
CA ARG A 292 -2.77 2.36 8.51
C ARG A 292 -2.67 0.84 8.52
N LYS A 293 -3.09 0.20 7.43
CA LYS A 293 -3.09 -1.27 7.28
C LYS A 293 -1.76 -1.82 6.77
N HIS A 294 -1.01 -1.04 5.99
CA HIS A 294 0.13 -1.55 5.22
C HIS A 294 1.46 -0.82 5.47
N TYR A 295 1.43 0.33 6.15
CA TYR A 295 2.67 0.97 6.55
C TYR A 295 3.25 0.29 7.78
N ILE A 296 4.58 0.29 7.81
CA ILE A 296 5.36 -0.34 8.88
C ILE A 296 6.29 0.67 9.53
N CYS A 297 6.68 0.34 10.76
CA CYS A 297 7.86 0.91 11.38
C CYS A 297 8.88 -0.20 11.59
N PHE A 298 10.13 0.06 11.25
CA PHE A 298 11.26 -0.85 11.41
C PHE A 298 12.35 -0.15 12.22
N GLU A 299 13.04 -0.91 13.04
CA GLU A 299 14.26 -0.46 13.70
C GLU A 299 15.24 -1.62 13.86
N SER A 300 16.51 -1.35 13.61
CA SER A 300 17.59 -2.26 13.96
C SER A 300 18.68 -1.55 14.75
N LEU A 301 19.29 -2.26 15.67
CA LEU A 301 20.41 -1.81 16.49
C LEU A 301 21.55 -2.81 16.41
N TYR A 302 22.74 -2.35 16.05
CA TYR A 302 23.93 -3.17 15.93
C TYR A 302 25.17 -2.44 16.47
N PRO A 303 26.23 -3.15 16.89
CA PRO A 303 27.52 -2.55 17.22
C PRO A 303 28.10 -1.78 16.03
N ASP A 304 28.66 -0.61 16.30
CA ASP A 304 29.48 0.12 15.33
C ASP A 304 30.89 -0.48 15.31
N THR A 305 31.24 -1.16 14.23
CA THR A 305 32.56 -1.72 13.96
C THR A 305 33.24 -1.00 12.79
N GLY A 306 32.84 0.23 12.50
CA GLY A 306 33.34 1.05 11.40
C GLY A 306 32.74 0.73 10.04
N GLN A 307 31.51 0.18 9.99
CA GLN A 307 30.81 -0.13 8.74
C GLN A 307 30.54 1.14 7.93
N ASN A 308 30.74 1.05 6.61
CA ASN A 308 30.32 2.09 5.68
C ASN A 308 28.80 2.01 5.43
N ASP A 309 28.23 3.07 4.85
CA ASP A 309 26.79 3.22 4.63
C ASP A 309 26.23 2.11 3.73
N LYS A 310 26.98 1.67 2.71
CA LYS A 310 26.59 0.54 1.83
C LYS A 310 26.42 -0.76 2.63
N THR A 311 27.32 -1.06 3.57
CA THR A 311 27.22 -2.24 4.42
C THR A 311 26.03 -2.15 5.37
N ILE A 312 25.77 -0.95 5.92
CA ILE A 312 24.62 -0.69 6.79
C ILE A 312 23.32 -0.89 6.01
N ALA A 313 23.22 -0.32 4.81
CA ALA A 313 22.04 -0.45 3.95
C ALA A 313 21.78 -1.91 3.56
N LYS A 314 22.83 -2.67 3.18
CA LYS A 314 22.71 -4.10 2.87
C LYS A 314 22.18 -4.88 4.05
N LYS A 315 22.70 -4.62 5.26
CA LYS A 315 22.24 -5.29 6.48
C LYS A 315 20.77 -4.96 6.78
N CYS A 316 20.34 -3.72 6.56
CA CYS A 316 18.94 -3.32 6.70
C CYS A 316 18.05 -4.11 5.74
N ILE A 317 18.47 -4.26 4.47
CA ILE A 317 17.74 -5.04 3.46
C ILE A 317 17.65 -6.51 3.87
N ASP A 318 18.75 -7.10 4.35
CA ASP A 318 18.78 -8.51 4.80
C ASP A 318 17.84 -8.74 6.00
N ASP A 319 17.79 -7.80 6.94
CA ASP A 319 16.86 -7.84 8.07
C ASP A 319 15.39 -7.71 7.61
N LEU A 320 15.08 -6.78 6.71
CA LEU A 320 13.75 -6.64 6.15
C LEU A 320 13.32 -7.89 5.37
N ASN A 321 14.24 -8.45 4.54
CA ASN A 321 14.01 -9.69 3.82
C ASN A 321 13.60 -10.82 4.77
N ARG A 322 14.35 -10.99 5.86
CA ARG A 322 14.09 -12.01 6.88
C ARG A 322 12.77 -11.78 7.62
N LEU A 323 12.45 -10.53 7.97
CA LEU A 323 11.25 -10.19 8.74
C LEU A 323 9.96 -10.28 7.93
N PHE A 324 10.03 -10.00 6.62
CA PHE A 324 8.85 -10.01 5.74
C PHE A 324 8.74 -11.26 4.86
N GLY A 325 9.68 -12.19 4.91
CA GLY A 325 9.70 -13.33 3.99
C GLY A 325 9.83 -12.87 2.53
N LEU A 326 10.68 -11.88 2.26
CA LEU A 326 10.89 -11.32 0.94
C LEU A 326 12.32 -11.56 0.46
N HIS A 327 12.49 -11.64 -0.85
CA HIS A 327 13.78 -11.49 -1.52
C HIS A 327 13.65 -10.37 -2.55
N ILE A 328 14.34 -9.27 -2.30
CA ILE A 328 14.29 -8.10 -3.16
C ILE A 328 15.69 -7.79 -3.66
N ALA A 329 15.86 -7.79 -4.97
CA ALA A 329 17.14 -7.58 -5.60
C ALA A 329 17.00 -6.93 -6.97
N TRP A 330 18.10 -6.27 -7.41
CA TRP A 330 18.25 -5.86 -8.79
C TRP A 330 18.72 -7.03 -9.63
N GLU A 331 18.02 -7.26 -10.75
CA GLU A 331 18.37 -8.26 -11.75
C GLU A 331 18.52 -7.59 -13.13
N ARG A 332 19.57 -7.94 -13.84
CA ARG A 332 19.75 -7.50 -15.22
C ARG A 332 19.14 -8.52 -16.14
N ARG A 333 18.12 -8.11 -16.92
CA ARG A 333 17.36 -8.96 -17.83
C ARG A 333 17.44 -8.43 -19.25
N LYS A 334 17.56 -9.34 -20.23
CA LYS A 334 17.43 -9.01 -21.65
C LYS A 334 15.95 -9.01 -22.01
N GLU A 335 15.43 -7.86 -22.41
CA GLU A 335 13.99 -7.66 -22.69
C GLU A 335 13.78 -6.89 -24.00
N LYS A 336 12.60 -7.07 -24.58
CA LYS A 336 12.11 -6.21 -25.65
C LYS A 336 11.79 -4.84 -25.06
N VAL A 337 12.35 -3.80 -25.65
CA VAL A 337 12.24 -2.41 -25.21
C VAL A 337 11.89 -1.52 -26.38
N PHE A 338 11.47 -0.31 -26.12
CA PHE A 338 11.43 0.73 -27.15
C PHE A 338 12.58 1.71 -26.96
N VAL A 339 13.12 2.15 -28.08
CA VAL A 339 14.13 3.21 -28.13
C VAL A 339 13.52 4.39 -28.89
N LEU A 340 13.39 5.53 -28.22
CA LEU A 340 13.00 6.78 -28.86
C LEU A 340 14.13 7.21 -29.79
N ILE A 341 13.86 7.29 -31.07
CA ILE A 341 14.86 7.62 -32.11
C ILE A 341 14.43 8.84 -32.92
N ARG A 342 15.40 9.57 -33.48
CA ARG A 342 15.16 10.55 -34.54
C ARG A 342 15.13 9.85 -35.89
N THR A 343 14.12 10.20 -36.70
CA THR A 343 13.93 9.67 -38.06
C THR A 343 14.34 10.67 -39.13
N THR A 344 14.74 11.88 -38.77
CA THR A 344 15.20 12.94 -39.65
C THR A 344 16.35 13.74 -39.04
N GLN A 345 17.21 14.32 -39.88
CA GLN A 345 18.25 15.27 -39.45
C GLN A 345 17.71 16.69 -39.24
N GLU A 346 16.55 17.00 -39.84
CA GLU A 346 15.88 18.28 -39.67
C GLU A 346 15.46 18.47 -38.20
N ASP A 347 15.76 19.64 -37.60
CA ASP A 347 15.37 19.95 -36.23
C ASP A 347 13.94 20.50 -36.18
N ARG A 348 12.98 19.57 -36.04
CA ARG A 348 11.55 19.87 -35.87
C ARG A 348 11.13 19.94 -34.39
N LEU A 349 12.10 19.84 -33.47
CA LEU A 349 11.86 19.68 -32.05
C LEU A 349 12.10 20.97 -31.28
N LYS A 350 12.98 21.83 -31.79
CA LYS A 350 13.51 22.99 -31.07
C LYS A 350 12.43 23.89 -30.50
N SER A 351 12.48 24.08 -29.18
CA SER A 351 11.57 24.99 -28.47
C SER A 351 11.72 26.44 -28.98
N LYS A 352 10.57 27.11 -29.13
CA LYS A 352 10.49 28.52 -29.50
C LYS A 352 10.79 29.46 -28.35
N LYS A 353 11.00 28.95 -27.11
CA LYS A 353 11.27 29.71 -25.86
C LYS A 353 10.25 30.81 -25.57
N THR A 354 9.00 30.64 -25.99
CA THR A 354 7.94 31.65 -25.85
C THR A 354 7.18 31.55 -24.53
N LEU A 355 7.36 30.47 -23.78
CA LEU A 355 6.61 30.16 -22.56
C LEU A 355 7.53 29.60 -21.46
N THR A 356 7.07 29.65 -20.24
CA THR A 356 7.69 28.91 -19.12
C THR A 356 7.61 27.41 -19.38
N SER A 357 8.66 26.69 -18.98
CA SER A 357 8.73 25.23 -19.14
C SER A 357 7.55 24.57 -18.41
N PHE A 358 6.74 23.80 -19.13
CA PHE A 358 5.64 23.04 -18.53
C PHE A 358 5.28 21.79 -19.33
N TYR A 359 4.64 20.87 -18.64
CA TYR A 359 3.88 19.76 -19.20
C TYR A 359 2.42 19.91 -18.79
N ASP A 360 1.49 19.86 -19.76
CA ASP A 360 0.05 19.86 -19.52
C ASP A 360 -0.62 18.70 -20.24
N GLU A 361 -1.67 18.16 -19.65
CA GLU A 361 -2.49 17.10 -20.22
C GLU A 361 -3.95 17.53 -20.17
N ARG A 362 -4.63 17.50 -21.33
CA ARG A 362 -6.03 17.88 -21.45
C ARG A 362 -6.82 16.77 -22.14
N ILE A 363 -7.93 16.38 -21.53
CA ILE A 363 -8.90 15.49 -22.16
C ILE A 363 -9.60 16.28 -23.27
N VAL A 364 -9.55 15.76 -24.50
CA VAL A 364 -10.21 16.32 -25.69
C VAL A 364 -11.18 15.28 -26.27
N THR A 365 -12.04 15.69 -27.21
CA THR A 365 -13.15 14.88 -27.76
C THR A 365 -12.74 13.50 -28.31
N LYS A 366 -11.48 13.31 -28.69
CA LYS A 366 -10.94 12.04 -29.23
C LYS A 366 -9.56 11.72 -28.67
N GLY A 367 -9.42 11.63 -27.36
CA GLY A 367 -8.17 11.31 -26.70
C GLY A 367 -7.72 12.37 -25.70
N SER A 368 -6.42 12.41 -25.41
CA SER A 368 -5.80 13.43 -24.56
C SER A 368 -4.74 14.18 -25.35
N LEU A 369 -4.77 15.50 -25.27
CA LEU A 369 -3.72 16.36 -25.81
C LEU A 369 -2.65 16.55 -24.76
N HIS A 370 -1.45 16.06 -25.03
CA HIS A 370 -0.26 16.18 -24.18
C HIS A 370 0.63 17.28 -24.75
N GLN A 371 0.79 18.37 -24.00
CA GLN A 371 1.59 19.52 -24.41
C GLN A 371 2.91 19.55 -23.65
N LEU A 372 4.00 19.47 -24.41
CA LEU A 372 5.36 19.67 -23.89
C LEU A 372 5.85 21.03 -24.38
N ARG A 373 6.29 21.89 -23.46
CA ARG A 373 6.78 23.23 -23.76
C ARG A 373 8.09 23.49 -23.04
N ASP A 374 9.11 23.82 -23.79
CA ASP A 374 10.47 24.13 -23.31
C ASP A 374 11.02 23.10 -22.32
N ILE A 375 10.79 21.81 -22.57
CA ILE A 375 11.27 20.70 -21.73
C ILE A 375 12.07 19.69 -22.55
N GLY A 376 12.94 18.90 -21.90
CA GLY A 376 13.70 17.86 -22.59
C GLY A 376 12.87 16.62 -22.93
N LEU A 377 13.27 15.87 -23.98
CA LEU A 377 12.64 14.60 -24.36
C LEU A 377 12.64 13.55 -23.24
N GLY A 378 13.58 13.63 -22.30
CA GLY A 378 13.58 12.78 -21.10
C GLY A 378 12.28 12.84 -20.29
N THR A 379 11.55 13.97 -20.31
CA THR A 379 10.23 14.08 -19.67
C THR A 379 9.19 13.19 -20.35
N PHE A 380 9.20 13.12 -21.69
CA PHE A 380 8.33 12.22 -22.44
C PHE A 380 8.67 10.75 -22.14
N VAL A 381 9.96 10.39 -22.17
CA VAL A 381 10.42 9.04 -21.84
C VAL A 381 10.06 8.64 -20.42
N ALA A 382 10.24 9.55 -19.45
CA ALA A 382 9.86 9.31 -18.06
C ALA A 382 8.34 9.09 -17.91
N LYS A 383 7.51 9.85 -18.63
CA LYS A 383 6.05 9.64 -18.62
C LYS A 383 5.67 8.27 -19.15
N MET A 384 6.28 7.80 -20.23
CA MET A 384 6.04 6.46 -20.76
C MET A 384 6.49 5.35 -19.80
N ASN A 385 7.60 5.53 -19.10
CA ASN A 385 8.13 4.57 -18.14
C ASN A 385 7.33 4.54 -16.81
N LYS A 386 6.51 5.55 -16.52
CA LYS A 386 5.54 5.51 -15.42
C LYS A 386 4.40 4.51 -15.66
N GLU A 387 4.15 4.15 -16.90
CA GLU A 387 3.17 3.14 -17.26
C GLU A 387 3.75 1.74 -17.08
N ARG A 388 3.36 1.05 -16.03
CA ARG A 388 3.88 -0.27 -15.66
C ARG A 388 3.82 -1.31 -16.77
N ASN A 389 2.76 -1.27 -17.58
CA ASN A 389 2.53 -2.25 -18.63
C ASN A 389 3.30 -1.95 -19.93
N ASN A 390 3.97 -0.81 -19.99
CA ASN A 390 4.83 -0.51 -21.13
C ASN A 390 6.14 -1.30 -21.05
N PRO A 391 6.68 -1.78 -22.16
CA PRO A 391 8.09 -2.10 -22.25
C PRO A 391 8.94 -0.90 -21.81
N TYR A 392 10.14 -1.13 -21.31
CA TYR A 392 11.01 -0.03 -20.91
C TYR A 392 11.41 0.82 -22.12
N ILE A 393 11.39 2.13 -21.98
CA ILE A 393 11.71 3.08 -23.04
C ILE A 393 13.06 3.73 -22.75
N PHE A 394 13.98 3.65 -23.73
CA PHE A 394 15.25 4.38 -23.70
C PHE A 394 15.16 5.63 -24.57
N ASP A 395 15.83 6.70 -24.15
CA ASP A 395 16.09 7.85 -25.01
C ASP A 395 17.36 7.58 -25.85
N GLY A 396 17.16 7.21 -27.10
CA GLY A 396 18.20 7.06 -28.11
C GLY A 396 18.16 8.17 -29.16
N SER A 397 17.41 9.25 -28.90
CA SER A 397 17.29 10.37 -29.85
C SER A 397 18.58 11.19 -30.00
N ASN A 398 19.46 11.13 -29.01
CA ASN A 398 20.66 11.99 -28.88
C ASN A 398 20.35 13.50 -28.96
N TYR A 399 19.09 13.89 -28.66
CA TYR A 399 18.67 15.28 -28.70
C TYR A 399 18.82 15.92 -27.32
N GLN A 400 19.70 16.89 -27.21
CA GLN A 400 20.00 17.58 -25.93
C GLN A 400 19.20 18.87 -25.74
N GLY A 401 18.44 19.28 -26.75
CA GLY A 401 17.66 20.52 -26.74
C GLY A 401 16.35 20.42 -25.97
N LYS A 402 15.73 21.57 -25.79
CA LYS A 402 14.35 21.67 -25.30
C LYS A 402 13.39 21.54 -26.47
N VAL A 403 12.20 20.97 -26.23
CA VAL A 403 11.20 20.68 -27.26
C VAL A 403 9.87 21.35 -26.98
N ASP A 404 9.16 21.67 -28.07
CA ASP A 404 7.74 22.04 -28.06
C ASP A 404 6.97 21.01 -28.90
N MET A 405 6.13 20.20 -28.24
CA MET A 405 5.33 19.17 -28.92
C MET A 405 3.89 19.19 -28.43
N ASP A 406 2.96 18.99 -29.37
CA ASP A 406 1.55 18.72 -29.14
C ASP A 406 1.25 17.30 -29.61
N LEU A 407 1.07 16.40 -28.67
CA LEU A 407 0.87 14.97 -28.92
C LEU A 407 -0.57 14.58 -28.57
N ASN A 408 -1.30 14.05 -29.55
CA ASN A 408 -2.68 13.60 -29.35
C ASN A 408 -2.74 12.07 -29.44
N PHE A 409 -2.98 11.41 -28.31
CA PHE A 409 -3.16 9.96 -28.22
C PHE A 409 -4.05 9.60 -27.01
N PRO A 410 -4.74 8.44 -27.04
CA PRO A 410 -5.77 8.13 -26.02
C PRO A 410 -5.18 7.73 -24.67
N SER A 411 -3.98 7.20 -24.62
CA SER A 411 -3.34 6.68 -23.39
C SER A 411 -1.85 6.53 -23.60
N TRP A 412 -1.07 6.67 -22.54
CA TRP A 412 0.38 6.41 -22.53
C TRP A 412 0.76 4.95 -22.82
N THR A 413 -0.20 4.02 -22.79
CA THR A 413 -0.01 2.61 -23.18
C THR A 413 -0.34 2.35 -24.66
N ALA A 414 -0.90 3.33 -25.36
CA ALA A 414 -1.31 3.20 -26.77
C ALA A 414 -0.12 3.43 -27.72
N ILE A 415 0.86 2.53 -27.71
CA ILE A 415 2.17 2.67 -28.41
C ILE A 415 2.01 3.09 -29.88
N GLU A 416 1.13 2.45 -30.66
CA GLU A 416 0.94 2.78 -32.08
C GLU A 416 0.36 4.20 -32.28
N ALA A 417 -0.52 4.65 -31.41
CA ALA A 417 -1.04 6.03 -31.45
C ALA A 417 0.06 7.03 -31.09
N ILE A 418 0.90 6.71 -30.12
CA ILE A 418 2.05 7.53 -29.71
C ILE A 418 3.06 7.62 -30.87
N ARG A 419 3.41 6.50 -31.49
CA ARG A 419 4.29 6.48 -32.68
C ARG A 419 3.76 7.39 -33.78
N LYS A 420 2.44 7.31 -34.05
CA LYS A 420 1.79 8.20 -35.06
C LYS A 420 1.90 9.68 -34.66
N ALA A 421 1.70 10.01 -33.38
CA ALA A 421 1.79 11.38 -32.88
C ALA A 421 3.22 11.94 -32.90
N LEU A 422 4.24 11.09 -32.80
CA LEU A 422 5.65 11.46 -32.84
C LEU A 422 6.17 11.77 -34.26
N LYS A 423 5.60 11.15 -35.34
CA LYS A 423 6.06 11.29 -36.70
C LYS A 423 6.21 12.73 -37.22
N PRO A 424 5.27 13.68 -36.98
CA PRO A 424 5.41 15.07 -37.40
C PRO A 424 6.67 15.75 -36.87
N TYR A 425 7.16 15.28 -35.70
CA TYR A 425 8.35 15.80 -35.04
C TYR A 425 9.64 15.09 -35.43
N GLY A 426 9.56 14.16 -36.39
CA GLY A 426 10.72 13.37 -36.83
C GLY A 426 11.22 12.40 -35.74
N LEU A 427 10.30 11.88 -34.94
CA LEU A 427 10.55 10.89 -33.87
C LEU A 427 9.79 9.60 -34.15
N ASP A 428 10.33 8.48 -33.67
CA ASP A 428 9.62 7.19 -33.61
C ASP A 428 10.11 6.35 -32.39
N LEU A 429 9.36 5.32 -32.06
CA LEU A 429 9.74 4.30 -31.09
C LEU A 429 10.16 3.02 -31.83
N LYS A 430 11.43 2.70 -31.78
CA LYS A 430 11.99 1.47 -32.41
C LYS A 430 12.03 0.35 -31.39
N GLU A 431 11.47 -0.82 -31.72
CA GLU A 431 11.60 -2.01 -30.89
C GLU A 431 13.03 -2.59 -31.01
N GLU A 432 13.66 -2.86 -29.88
CA GLU A 432 14.99 -3.47 -29.80
C GLU A 432 15.02 -4.43 -28.58
N GLU A 433 16.00 -5.35 -28.59
CA GLU A 433 16.34 -6.13 -27.39
C GLU A 433 17.52 -5.50 -26.67
N LYS A 434 17.32 -5.12 -25.40
CA LYS A 434 18.37 -4.52 -24.57
C LYS A 434 18.39 -5.12 -23.17
N LEU A 435 19.51 -4.94 -22.49
CA LEU A 435 19.61 -5.21 -21.06
C LEU A 435 18.91 -4.10 -20.28
N VAL A 436 18.04 -4.49 -19.36
CA VAL A 436 17.32 -3.60 -18.45
C VAL A 436 17.54 -4.08 -17.02
N ASP A 437 17.89 -3.15 -16.13
CA ASP A 437 17.92 -3.45 -14.69
C ASP A 437 16.47 -3.44 -14.19
N LYS A 438 16.05 -4.56 -13.58
CA LYS A 438 14.73 -4.76 -12.98
C LYS A 438 14.85 -4.91 -11.49
N LEU A 439 14.02 -4.19 -10.73
CA LEU A 439 13.87 -4.43 -9.32
C LEU A 439 12.84 -5.54 -9.12
N VAL A 440 13.28 -6.68 -8.64
CA VAL A 440 12.45 -7.88 -8.47
C VAL A 440 12.04 -8.01 -7.01
N PHE A 441 10.75 -7.90 -6.76
CA PHE A 441 10.12 -8.22 -5.49
C PHE A 441 9.60 -9.66 -5.55
N SER A 442 10.20 -10.55 -4.77
CA SER A 442 9.74 -11.93 -4.66
C SER A 442 9.35 -12.21 -3.21
N GLU A 443 8.10 -12.62 -2.98
CA GLU A 443 7.78 -13.29 -1.73
C GLU A 443 8.59 -14.58 -1.70
N VAL A 444 9.48 -14.66 -0.71
CA VAL A 444 10.10 -15.93 -0.35
C VAL A 444 9.01 -16.65 0.41
N ASP A 445 8.42 -17.66 -0.22
CA ASP A 445 7.47 -18.49 0.47
C ASP A 445 8.05 -18.85 1.84
N ASP A 446 7.35 -18.52 2.90
CA ASP A 446 7.69 -18.85 4.30
C ASP A 446 7.83 -20.38 4.50
N VAL A 447 7.55 -21.12 3.45
CA VAL A 447 7.77 -22.55 3.27
C VAL A 447 9.27 -22.91 3.13
N ARG A 448 10.21 -21.95 3.11
CA ARG A 448 11.64 -22.24 3.28
C ARG A 448 12.05 -22.48 4.74
N ILE A 449 11.13 -22.35 5.68
CA ILE A 449 11.16 -23.14 6.91
C ILE A 449 10.30 -24.41 6.65
N VAL A 450 10.48 -25.07 5.56
CA VAL A 450 10.38 -26.51 5.61
C VAL A 450 11.49 -26.92 6.55
N ASP A 451 11.07 -27.18 7.77
CA ASP A 451 11.92 -27.62 8.85
C ASP A 451 12.90 -28.63 8.26
N THR A 452 14.19 -28.26 8.19
CA THR A 452 15.23 -29.16 7.67
C THR A 452 15.15 -30.53 8.35
N LYS A 453 14.60 -30.55 9.57
CA LYS A 453 14.20 -31.72 10.31
C LYS A 453 13.08 -32.49 9.63
N MET A 454 12.07 -31.81 9.07
CA MET A 454 10.95 -32.43 8.35
C MET A 454 11.40 -33.02 7.00
N ILE A 455 12.27 -32.33 6.26
CA ILE A 455 12.91 -32.88 5.05
C ILE A 455 13.71 -34.15 5.42
N SER A 456 14.56 -34.07 6.44
CA SER A 456 15.35 -35.22 6.92
C SER A 456 14.46 -36.38 7.38
N GLU A 457 13.33 -36.12 8.02
CA GLU A 457 12.36 -37.15 8.40
C GLU A 457 11.67 -37.80 7.20
N ILE A 458 11.32 -37.03 6.15
CA ILE A 458 10.76 -37.57 4.90
C ILE A 458 11.81 -38.41 4.17
N GLU A 459 13.05 -37.92 4.05
CA GLU A 459 14.16 -38.68 3.44
C GLU A 459 14.43 -39.98 4.17
N LYS A 460 14.45 -39.97 5.51
CA LYS A 460 14.59 -41.21 6.33
C LYS A 460 13.45 -42.17 6.11
N LYS A 461 12.20 -41.67 6.02
CA LYS A 461 11.04 -42.52 5.74
C LYS A 461 11.13 -43.14 4.34
N ILE A 462 11.53 -42.38 3.32
CA ILE A 462 11.72 -42.88 1.96
C ILE A 462 12.81 -43.96 1.95
N ALA A 463 13.94 -43.71 2.61
CA ALA A 463 15.03 -44.70 2.70
C ALA A 463 14.61 -45.99 3.40
N ALA A 464 13.83 -45.90 4.49
CA ALA A 464 13.29 -47.04 5.21
C ALA A 464 12.22 -47.84 4.41
N GLN A 465 11.66 -47.25 3.37
CA GLN A 465 10.61 -47.84 2.53
C GLN A 465 11.15 -48.41 1.20
N LYS A 466 12.47 -48.45 1.00
CA LYS A 466 13.09 -48.86 -0.27
C LYS A 466 12.65 -50.26 -0.74
N ASP A 467 12.46 -51.18 0.19
CA ASP A 467 12.06 -52.57 -0.08
C ASP A 467 10.55 -52.81 0.01
N LEU A 468 9.76 -51.77 0.26
CA LEU A 468 8.30 -51.90 0.38
C LEU A 468 7.69 -52.17 -0.99
N LYS A 469 7.06 -53.34 -1.14
CA LYS A 469 6.34 -53.73 -2.38
C LYS A 469 5.14 -52.81 -2.62
N SER A 470 4.79 -52.62 -3.86
CA SER A 470 3.57 -51.85 -4.22
C SER A 470 2.33 -52.66 -3.83
N PRO A 471 1.25 -51.96 -3.40
CA PRO A 471 -0.01 -52.61 -3.05
C PRO A 471 -0.62 -53.37 -4.24
N SER A 472 -1.24 -54.51 -3.97
CA SER A 472 -2.05 -55.22 -4.98
C SER A 472 -3.35 -54.48 -5.30
N PRO A 473 -4.02 -54.76 -6.43
CA PRO A 473 -5.35 -54.21 -6.73
C PRO A 473 -6.39 -54.52 -5.65
N GLU A 474 -6.31 -55.67 -5.02
CA GLU A 474 -7.19 -56.06 -3.94
C GLU A 474 -6.96 -55.23 -2.67
N GLU A 475 -5.70 -55.05 -2.26
CA GLU A 475 -5.33 -54.15 -1.14
C GLU A 475 -5.79 -52.72 -1.37
N ASN A 476 -5.69 -52.21 -2.60
CA ASN A 476 -6.20 -50.87 -2.97
C ASN A 476 -7.73 -50.77 -2.74
N ASN A 477 -8.50 -51.77 -3.20
CA ASN A 477 -9.96 -51.76 -3.06
C ASN A 477 -10.40 -51.92 -1.61
N LEU A 478 -9.81 -52.86 -0.87
CA LEU A 478 -10.09 -53.09 0.54
C LEU A 478 -9.81 -51.84 1.37
N PHE A 479 -8.70 -51.12 1.08
CA PHE A 479 -8.39 -49.89 1.75
C PHE A 479 -9.48 -48.82 1.59
N MET A 480 -9.94 -48.56 0.38
CA MET A 480 -10.97 -47.54 0.12
C MET A 480 -12.31 -47.91 0.76
N MET A 481 -12.66 -49.21 0.76
CA MET A 481 -13.89 -49.72 1.42
C MET A 481 -13.83 -49.54 2.94
N ALA A 482 -12.71 -49.81 3.56
CA ALA A 482 -12.52 -49.65 4.99
C ALA A 482 -12.40 -48.15 5.38
N ASN A 483 -11.77 -47.35 4.52
CA ASN A 483 -11.52 -45.93 4.83
C ASN A 483 -12.81 -45.12 4.88
N LYS A 484 -13.80 -45.38 4.03
CA LYS A 484 -15.09 -44.65 4.00
C LYS A 484 -15.88 -44.76 5.29
N THR A 485 -15.63 -45.78 6.14
CA THR A 485 -16.33 -45.97 7.41
C THR A 485 -15.61 -45.30 8.60
N LYS A 486 -14.44 -44.73 8.38
CA LYS A 486 -13.67 -44.07 9.44
C LYS A 486 -14.32 -42.74 9.86
N LYS A 487 -14.30 -42.49 11.14
CA LYS A 487 -14.82 -41.21 11.71
C LYS A 487 -14.12 -40.00 11.08
N GLY A 488 -14.88 -39.04 10.58
CA GLY A 488 -14.38 -37.80 9.99
C GLY A 488 -14.02 -37.90 8.50
N VAL A 489 -14.18 -39.07 7.88
CA VAL A 489 -14.02 -39.22 6.43
C VAL A 489 -15.34 -38.89 5.73
N VAL A 490 -15.27 -38.00 4.76
CA VAL A 490 -16.37 -37.63 3.85
C VAL A 490 -16.14 -38.30 2.50
N VAL A 491 -17.19 -38.84 1.92
CA VAL A 491 -17.17 -39.51 0.61
C VAL A 491 -17.99 -38.70 -0.38
N LEU A 492 -17.37 -38.32 -1.50
CA LEU A 492 -18.04 -37.61 -2.59
C LEU A 492 -18.66 -38.60 -3.61
N PRO A 493 -19.66 -38.19 -4.40
CA PRO A 493 -20.28 -39.04 -5.42
C PRO A 493 -19.31 -39.63 -6.46
N SER A 494 -18.20 -38.94 -6.72
CA SER A 494 -17.09 -39.37 -7.59
C SER A 494 -16.31 -40.59 -7.05
N GLY A 495 -16.46 -40.89 -5.75
CA GLY A 495 -15.66 -41.85 -5.02
C GLY A 495 -14.44 -41.23 -4.32
N LEU A 496 -14.15 -39.97 -4.53
CA LEU A 496 -13.14 -39.25 -3.78
C LEU A 496 -13.51 -39.24 -2.30
N GLN A 497 -12.56 -39.57 -1.41
CA GLN A 497 -12.74 -39.44 0.04
C GLN A 497 -11.79 -38.41 0.58
N TYR A 498 -12.21 -37.68 1.63
CA TYR A 498 -11.32 -36.74 2.29
C TYR A 498 -11.60 -36.64 3.79
N GLN A 499 -10.59 -36.19 4.51
CA GLN A 499 -10.66 -35.83 5.93
C GLN A 499 -10.03 -34.45 6.13
N ILE A 500 -10.77 -33.58 6.81
CA ILE A 500 -10.26 -32.22 7.14
C ILE A 500 -9.34 -32.33 8.34
N MET A 501 -8.05 -32.04 8.16
CA MET A 501 -7.06 -32.00 9.24
C MET A 501 -6.98 -30.60 9.85
N LYS A 502 -7.13 -29.55 8.99
CA LYS A 502 -7.18 -28.16 9.38
C LYS A 502 -8.14 -27.43 8.44
N GLN A 503 -9.04 -26.67 9.00
CA GLN A 503 -9.95 -25.82 8.22
C GLN A 503 -9.28 -24.46 7.98
N GLY A 504 -9.24 -24.01 6.73
CA GLY A 504 -8.80 -22.68 6.35
C GLY A 504 -9.96 -21.68 6.32
N ASN A 505 -9.63 -20.40 6.31
CA ASN A 505 -10.61 -19.30 6.33
C ASN A 505 -10.52 -18.42 5.05
N GLY A 506 -9.58 -18.73 4.13
CA GLY A 506 -9.39 -17.96 2.91
C GLY A 506 -10.43 -18.29 1.83
N PRO A 507 -10.34 -17.64 0.66
CA PRO A 507 -11.21 -17.93 -0.48
C PRO A 507 -10.99 -19.34 -1.01
N LYS A 508 -12.00 -19.89 -1.70
CA LYS A 508 -11.87 -21.14 -2.45
C LYS A 508 -11.41 -20.84 -3.87
N PRO A 509 -10.56 -21.69 -4.46
CA PRO A 509 -10.16 -21.51 -5.85
C PRO A 509 -11.27 -21.90 -6.82
N GLU A 510 -11.17 -21.37 -8.04
CA GLU A 510 -11.99 -21.75 -9.19
C GLU A 510 -11.20 -22.68 -10.11
N LEU A 511 -11.87 -23.37 -11.03
CA LEU A 511 -11.24 -24.33 -11.94
C LEU A 511 -10.09 -23.75 -12.79
N ASN A 512 -10.17 -22.46 -13.11
CA ASN A 512 -9.14 -21.74 -13.87
C ASN A 512 -8.02 -21.17 -12.98
N SER A 513 -8.14 -21.30 -11.66
CA SER A 513 -7.14 -20.77 -10.75
C SER A 513 -5.83 -21.56 -10.83
N LYS A 514 -4.72 -20.85 -10.71
CA LYS A 514 -3.42 -21.41 -10.41
C LYS A 514 -3.24 -21.44 -8.91
N VAL A 515 -2.81 -22.56 -8.35
CA VAL A 515 -2.71 -22.76 -6.89
C VAL A 515 -1.29 -23.10 -6.48
N GLY A 516 -0.91 -22.70 -5.26
CA GLY A 516 0.28 -23.15 -4.57
C GLY A 516 -0.09 -24.08 -3.43
N VAL A 517 0.46 -25.30 -3.43
CA VAL A 517 0.13 -26.33 -2.46
C VAL A 517 1.39 -26.99 -1.92
N ASN A 518 1.34 -27.41 -0.65
CA ASN A 518 2.25 -28.41 -0.12
C ASN A 518 1.56 -29.78 -0.10
N TYR A 519 2.31 -30.84 -0.40
CA TYR A 519 1.77 -32.18 -0.31
C TYR A 519 2.82 -33.25 -0.02
N ILE A 520 2.32 -34.36 0.50
CA ILE A 520 3.02 -35.64 0.55
C ILE A 520 2.06 -36.69 -0.07
N GLY A 521 2.52 -37.37 -1.12
CA GLY A 521 1.78 -38.41 -1.81
C GLY A 521 2.27 -39.81 -1.40
N THR A 522 1.34 -40.68 -0.99
CA THR A 522 1.63 -42.08 -0.61
C THR A 522 0.70 -43.06 -1.30
N LEU A 523 1.19 -44.27 -1.50
CA LEU A 523 0.33 -45.41 -1.82
C LEU A 523 -0.45 -45.83 -0.57
N VAL A 524 -1.48 -46.70 -0.73
CA VAL A 524 -2.34 -47.13 0.38
C VAL A 524 -1.59 -47.85 1.51
N ASN A 525 -0.44 -48.43 1.24
CA ASN A 525 0.44 -49.05 2.24
C ASN A 525 1.41 -48.06 2.90
N GLY A 526 1.30 -46.75 2.61
CA GLY A 526 2.11 -45.70 3.18
C GLY A 526 3.42 -45.44 2.46
N LYS A 527 3.75 -46.15 1.37
CA LYS A 527 4.96 -45.87 0.57
C LYS A 527 4.88 -44.49 -0.06
N ILE A 528 5.82 -43.61 0.28
CA ILE A 528 5.90 -42.27 -0.29
C ILE A 528 6.41 -42.35 -1.73
N PHE A 529 5.67 -41.80 -2.68
CA PHE A 529 6.06 -41.72 -4.08
C PHE A 529 6.43 -40.32 -4.54
N ASP A 530 5.93 -39.29 -3.85
CA ASP A 530 6.22 -37.91 -4.20
C ASP A 530 5.97 -36.96 -3.01
N SER A 531 6.68 -35.81 -2.97
CA SER A 531 6.47 -34.77 -1.99
C SER A 531 7.03 -33.43 -2.47
N SER A 532 6.22 -32.36 -2.40
CA SER A 532 6.68 -31.00 -2.65
C SER A 532 7.76 -30.55 -1.66
N MET A 533 7.78 -31.14 -0.46
CA MET A 533 8.73 -30.80 0.59
C MET A 533 10.18 -31.12 0.20
N LEU A 534 10.42 -32.19 -0.56
CA LEU A 534 11.76 -32.57 -1.02
C LEU A 534 12.36 -31.54 -1.98
N GLY A 535 11.55 -30.80 -2.72
CA GLY A 535 11.98 -29.71 -3.60
C GLY A 535 12.19 -28.39 -2.86
N GLY A 536 11.87 -28.29 -1.57
CA GLY A 536 11.98 -27.08 -0.76
C GLY A 536 11.10 -25.92 -1.24
N LYS A 537 10.10 -26.19 -2.10
CA LYS A 537 9.19 -25.19 -2.67
C LYS A 537 7.79 -25.77 -2.78
N PRO A 538 6.73 -24.94 -2.61
CA PRO A 538 5.37 -25.36 -2.94
C PRO A 538 5.24 -25.77 -4.40
N PHE A 539 4.40 -26.74 -4.65
CA PHE A 539 4.02 -27.13 -5.99
C PHE A 539 3.00 -26.13 -6.53
N ILE A 540 3.35 -25.46 -7.63
CA ILE A 540 2.50 -24.43 -8.25
C ILE A 540 2.00 -24.93 -9.59
N LYS A 541 0.67 -25.07 -9.76
CA LYS A 541 0.07 -25.50 -11.02
C LYS A 541 -1.36 -24.98 -11.18
N SER A 542 -1.84 -24.90 -12.44
CA SER A 542 -3.26 -24.67 -12.71
C SER A 542 -4.09 -25.88 -12.28
N ILE A 543 -5.24 -25.65 -11.66
CA ILE A 543 -6.12 -26.74 -11.21
C ILE A 543 -6.52 -27.63 -12.39
N ARG A 544 -6.76 -27.08 -13.57
CA ARG A 544 -7.09 -27.84 -14.78
C ARG A 544 -6.04 -28.88 -15.20
N ASP A 545 -4.77 -28.64 -14.85
CA ASP A 545 -3.65 -29.52 -15.23
C ASP A 545 -3.34 -30.57 -14.17
N LEU A 546 -4.17 -30.69 -13.13
CA LEU A 546 -4.03 -31.66 -12.05
C LEU A 546 -4.89 -32.89 -12.30
N ILE A 547 -4.62 -33.98 -11.57
CA ILE A 547 -5.48 -35.17 -11.59
C ILE A 547 -6.88 -34.82 -11.08
N LYS A 548 -7.92 -35.52 -11.59
CA LYS A 548 -9.33 -35.20 -11.33
C LYS A 548 -9.67 -35.14 -9.84
N GLY A 549 -9.10 -36.03 -9.04
CA GLY A 549 -9.32 -36.04 -7.59
C GLY A 549 -8.77 -34.79 -6.89
N TRP A 550 -7.66 -34.25 -7.38
CA TRP A 550 -7.12 -32.97 -6.87
C TRP A 550 -7.97 -31.77 -7.32
N GLN A 551 -8.44 -31.78 -8.56
CA GLN A 551 -9.34 -30.73 -9.05
C GLN A 551 -10.56 -30.62 -8.16
N GLU A 552 -11.23 -31.77 -7.89
CA GLU A 552 -12.44 -31.85 -7.07
C GLU A 552 -12.16 -31.39 -5.61
N ALA A 553 -11.09 -31.88 -5.00
CA ALA A 553 -10.73 -31.51 -3.63
C ALA A 553 -10.42 -30.03 -3.49
N LEU A 554 -9.55 -29.46 -4.36
CA LEU A 554 -9.11 -28.09 -4.29
C LEU A 554 -10.24 -27.07 -4.46
N LEU A 555 -11.24 -27.38 -5.32
CA LEU A 555 -12.42 -26.51 -5.48
C LEU A 555 -13.26 -26.42 -4.19
N LEU A 556 -13.14 -27.39 -3.30
CA LEU A 556 -13.83 -27.40 -2.01
C LEU A 556 -13.01 -26.78 -0.87
N MET A 557 -11.67 -26.74 -1.02
CA MET A 557 -10.74 -26.30 0.03
C MET A 557 -10.63 -24.79 0.09
N PRO A 558 -10.94 -24.14 1.23
CA PRO A 558 -10.51 -22.75 1.47
C PRO A 558 -8.99 -22.65 1.61
N VAL A 559 -8.39 -21.56 1.19
CA VAL A 559 -6.97 -21.26 1.43
C VAL A 559 -6.65 -21.32 2.92
N GLY A 560 -5.51 -21.94 3.27
CA GLY A 560 -5.07 -22.23 4.65
C GLY A 560 -5.58 -23.57 5.18
N SER A 561 -6.34 -24.34 4.37
CA SER A 561 -6.79 -25.70 4.73
C SER A 561 -5.68 -26.72 4.54
N LYS A 562 -5.66 -27.75 5.42
CA LYS A 562 -4.91 -28.99 5.24
C LYS A 562 -5.86 -30.17 5.29
N TRP A 563 -5.93 -30.93 4.20
CA TRP A 563 -6.78 -32.08 4.08
C TRP A 563 -5.96 -33.34 3.79
N LYS A 564 -6.48 -34.49 4.24
CA LYS A 564 -6.02 -35.78 3.78
C LYS A 564 -7.04 -36.29 2.78
N ILE A 565 -6.61 -36.43 1.52
CA ILE A 565 -7.49 -36.88 0.44
C ILE A 565 -7.08 -38.30 0.00
N TYR A 566 -8.06 -39.09 -0.31
CA TYR A 566 -7.91 -40.48 -0.77
C TYR A 566 -8.53 -40.57 -2.16
N VAL A 567 -7.67 -40.68 -3.15
CA VAL A 567 -8.03 -40.55 -4.57
C VAL A 567 -8.11 -41.93 -5.19
N PRO A 568 -9.29 -42.37 -5.62
CA PRO A 568 -9.40 -43.65 -6.33
C PRO A 568 -8.70 -43.59 -7.70
N ALA A 569 -8.22 -44.73 -8.18
CA ALA A 569 -7.36 -44.80 -9.38
C ALA A 569 -7.95 -44.11 -10.61
N ASN A 570 -9.26 -44.20 -10.82
CA ASN A 570 -9.99 -43.57 -11.95
C ASN A 570 -10.01 -42.01 -11.87
N LEU A 571 -9.76 -41.43 -10.69
CA LEU A 571 -9.59 -39.99 -10.49
C LEU A 571 -8.12 -39.59 -10.39
N ALA A 572 -7.19 -40.56 -10.52
CA ALA A 572 -5.74 -40.37 -10.53
C ALA A 572 -5.16 -40.68 -11.92
N TYR A 573 -4.36 -41.73 -12.04
CA TYR A 573 -3.67 -42.11 -13.28
C TYR A 573 -4.30 -43.32 -13.97
N ALA A 574 -5.34 -43.94 -13.39
CA ALA A 574 -6.05 -45.09 -13.91
C ALA A 574 -5.10 -46.26 -14.29
N GLU A 575 -5.19 -46.77 -15.51
CA GLU A 575 -4.38 -47.89 -16.01
C GLU A 575 -2.95 -47.49 -16.38
N HIS A 576 -2.58 -46.22 -16.24
CA HIS A 576 -1.24 -45.75 -16.60
C HIS A 576 -0.29 -45.77 -15.40
N THR A 577 0.97 -46.08 -15.66
CA THR A 577 2.04 -45.85 -14.68
C THR A 577 2.43 -44.38 -14.71
N ALA A 578 2.62 -43.77 -13.52
CA ALA A 578 3.17 -42.44 -13.42
C ALA A 578 4.55 -42.46 -12.71
N ASN A 579 5.53 -41.77 -13.29
CA ASN A 579 6.88 -41.55 -12.74
C ASN A 579 7.62 -42.83 -12.32
N HIS A 580 7.36 -43.99 -12.93
CA HIS A 580 7.90 -45.30 -12.56
C HIS A 580 7.70 -45.73 -11.09
N THR A 581 7.03 -44.91 -10.28
CA THR A 581 6.82 -45.13 -8.84
C THR A 581 5.38 -45.47 -8.46
N ILE A 582 4.42 -45.15 -9.33
CA ILE A 582 3.00 -45.42 -9.14
C ILE A 582 2.57 -46.54 -10.10
N PRO A 583 2.25 -47.71 -9.61
CA PRO A 583 1.71 -48.80 -10.46
C PRO A 583 0.35 -48.45 -11.08
N PRO A 584 -0.04 -49.15 -12.18
CA PRO A 584 -1.39 -49.02 -12.72
C PRO A 584 -2.46 -49.31 -11.66
N ASN A 585 -3.60 -48.65 -11.77
CA ASN A 585 -4.77 -48.86 -10.91
C ASN A 585 -4.49 -48.61 -9.40
N SER A 586 -3.51 -47.75 -9.08
CA SER A 586 -3.21 -47.39 -7.70
C SER A 586 -4.14 -46.33 -7.18
N ASN A 587 -4.75 -46.57 -6.02
CA ASN A 587 -5.38 -45.53 -5.22
C ASN A 587 -4.28 -44.71 -4.50
N LEU A 588 -4.43 -43.39 -4.47
CA LEU A 588 -3.42 -42.50 -3.94
C LEU A 588 -3.95 -41.78 -2.71
N ILE A 589 -3.05 -41.52 -1.77
CA ILE A 589 -3.33 -40.74 -0.56
C ILE A 589 -2.47 -39.51 -0.61
N PHE A 590 -3.05 -38.33 -0.41
CA PHE A 590 -2.30 -37.10 -0.28
C PHE A 590 -2.62 -36.38 1.02
N GLU A 591 -1.62 -35.98 1.76
CA GLU A 591 -1.76 -34.88 2.70
C GLU A 591 -1.53 -33.61 1.92
N LEU A 592 -2.60 -32.83 1.70
CA LEU A 592 -2.63 -31.67 0.81
C LEU A 592 -2.94 -30.40 1.61
N GLU A 593 -2.07 -29.41 1.53
CA GLU A 593 -2.26 -28.10 2.13
C GLU A 593 -2.37 -27.04 1.04
N LEU A 594 -3.51 -26.33 0.99
CA LEU A 594 -3.73 -25.25 0.05
C LEU A 594 -3.20 -23.95 0.67
N LEU A 595 -2.07 -23.47 0.15
CA LEU A 595 -1.38 -22.30 0.67
C LEU A 595 -1.92 -21.00 0.06
N LYS A 596 -2.16 -20.99 -1.26
CA LYS A 596 -2.51 -19.77 -1.99
C LYS A 596 -3.21 -20.05 -3.31
N ILE A 597 -3.98 -19.06 -3.76
CA ILE A 597 -4.51 -18.96 -5.12
C ILE A 597 -3.71 -17.89 -5.84
N LEU A 598 -3.19 -18.23 -7.01
CA LEU A 598 -2.47 -17.31 -7.89
C LEU A 598 -3.44 -16.87 -9.00
N LYS A 599 -3.46 -15.59 -9.28
CA LYS A 599 -4.23 -15.05 -10.41
C LYS A 599 -3.51 -15.24 -11.73
#